data_b80fa7aaf234aba646b5a8c02d4d72a0
#
_entry.id   b80fa7aaf234aba646b5a8c02d4d72a0
#
_cell.length_a   1.000
_cell.length_b   1.000
_cell.length_c   1.000
_cell.angle_alpha   90.00
_cell.angle_beta   90.00
_cell.angle_gamma   90.00
#
_symmetry.space_group_name_H-M   'P 1'
#
loop_
_entity.id
_entity.type
_entity.pdbx_description
1 polymer ?
#
loop_
_entity_poly.entity_id
_entity_poly.type
_entity_poly.pdbx_seq_one_letter_code
_entity_poly.pdbx_strand_id
1 'polypeptide(L)'
;LGNNIPEICEAIGSDVAYDKTTFSAYETEAVYEAMDKERKNVLICGIEAHICVLQTAIDLKAAGYQPVIVADCVSSRKELDKELGLKRAEQEGILITSKEAILFELTRKAGGPVFKQISALIK
;
A
#
# COMPACT_ATOMS: atom_id res chain seq x y z
N LEU A 1 -13.09 -8.78 -7.64
CA LEU A 1 -12.63 -9.36 -6.36
C LEU A 1 -13.66 -9.24 -5.23
N GLY A 2 -14.75 -8.52 -5.44
CA GLY A 2 -15.78 -8.26 -4.43
C GLY A 2 -15.45 -7.07 -3.52
N ASN A 3 -16.25 -6.89 -2.48
CA ASN A 3 -16.11 -5.81 -1.52
C ASN A 3 -14.90 -6.00 -0.60
N ASN A 4 -14.46 -4.92 0.05
CA ASN A 4 -13.52 -5.02 1.16
C ASN A 4 -14.09 -5.88 2.28
N ILE A 5 -13.22 -6.63 2.94
CA ILE A 5 -13.65 -7.43 4.09
C ILE A 5 -13.97 -6.51 5.28
N PRO A 6 -14.95 -6.90 6.13
CA PRO A 6 -15.38 -6.05 7.26
C PRO A 6 -14.24 -5.60 8.17
N GLU A 7 -13.26 -6.47 8.43
CA GLU A 7 -12.13 -6.19 9.30
C GLU A 7 -11.26 -5.03 8.77
N ILE A 8 -11.13 -4.89 7.45
CA ILE A 8 -10.42 -3.75 6.85
C ILE A 8 -11.23 -2.48 7.03
N CYS A 9 -12.55 -2.51 6.74
CA CYS A 9 -13.43 -1.36 6.90
C CYS A 9 -13.45 -0.86 8.35
N GLU A 10 -13.50 -1.77 9.32
CA GLU A 10 -13.43 -1.45 10.75
C GLU A 10 -12.09 -0.81 11.12
N ALA A 11 -10.98 -1.39 10.65
CA ALA A 11 -9.64 -0.88 10.97
C ALA A 11 -9.39 0.54 10.45
N ILE A 12 -9.89 0.88 9.26
CA ILE A 12 -9.78 2.22 8.69
C ILE A 12 -10.86 3.18 9.15
N GLY A 13 -11.89 2.69 9.86
CA GLY A 13 -13.02 3.50 10.33
C GLY A 13 -13.88 4.05 9.20
N SER A 14 -13.87 3.42 8.04
CA SER A 14 -14.61 3.86 6.85
C SER A 14 -14.97 2.67 5.97
N ASP A 15 -16.13 2.75 5.33
CA ASP A 15 -16.60 1.84 4.29
C ASP A 15 -16.41 2.42 2.87
N VAL A 16 -15.73 3.56 2.77
CA VAL A 16 -15.47 4.19 1.47
C VAL A 16 -14.59 3.28 0.63
N ALA A 17 -15.12 2.88 -0.51
CA ALA A 17 -14.44 2.08 -1.51
C ALA A 17 -14.72 2.65 -2.90
N TYR A 18 -13.77 2.50 -3.80
CA TYR A 18 -13.90 2.92 -5.18
C TYR A 18 -13.87 1.69 -6.08
N ASP A 19 -14.95 1.47 -6.81
CA ASP A 19 -15.01 0.41 -7.81
C ASP A 19 -14.08 0.72 -8.98
N LYS A 20 -13.36 -0.29 -9.43
CA LYS A 20 -12.45 -0.16 -10.56
C LYS A 20 -12.48 -1.40 -11.45
N THR A 21 -12.38 -1.19 -12.75
CA THR A 21 -12.19 -2.23 -13.77
C THR A 21 -10.75 -2.26 -14.30
N THR A 22 -10.01 -1.17 -14.14
CA THR A 22 -8.56 -1.10 -14.41
C THR A 22 -7.77 -1.85 -13.35
N PHE A 23 -6.63 -2.43 -13.69
CA PHE A 23 -5.76 -3.03 -12.67
C PHE A 23 -5.09 -1.97 -11.81
N SER A 24 -4.59 -0.92 -12.42
CA SER A 24 -4.06 0.23 -11.70
C SER A 24 -5.18 1.03 -11.04
N ALA A 25 -5.05 1.26 -9.74
CA ALA A 25 -5.98 2.13 -9.01
C ALA A 25 -5.81 3.60 -9.42
N TYR A 26 -4.62 4.01 -9.82
CA TYR A 26 -4.34 5.37 -10.26
C TYR A 26 -5.09 5.77 -11.54
N GLU A 27 -5.39 4.80 -12.43
CA GLU A 27 -6.17 5.04 -13.65
C GLU A 27 -7.68 5.20 -13.39
N THR A 28 -8.14 4.96 -12.16
CA THR A 28 -9.54 5.14 -11.78
C THR A 28 -9.77 6.60 -11.36
N GLU A 29 -10.56 7.35 -12.13
CA GLU A 29 -10.79 8.78 -11.93
C GLU A 29 -11.18 9.12 -10.49
N ALA A 30 -12.13 8.39 -9.92
CA ALA A 30 -12.58 8.61 -8.54
C ALA A 30 -11.46 8.42 -7.50
N VAL A 31 -10.54 7.48 -7.73
CA VAL A 31 -9.36 7.29 -6.87
C VAL A 31 -8.39 8.46 -7.04
N TYR A 32 -8.09 8.81 -8.30
CA TYR A 32 -7.22 9.94 -8.60
C TYR A 32 -7.73 11.26 -8.01
N GLU A 33 -9.02 11.53 -8.10
CA GLU A 33 -9.64 12.73 -7.52
C GLU A 33 -9.60 12.75 -5.99
N ALA A 34 -9.76 11.60 -5.35
CA ALA A 34 -9.71 11.45 -3.91
C ALA A 34 -8.30 11.59 -3.33
N MET A 35 -7.25 11.45 -4.15
CA MET A 35 -5.86 11.57 -3.68
C MET A 35 -5.51 13.01 -3.29
N ASP A 36 -4.83 13.14 -2.15
CA ASP A 36 -4.19 14.40 -1.76
C ASP A 36 -2.98 14.71 -2.67
N LYS A 37 -3.09 15.73 -3.50
CA LYS A 37 -2.07 16.09 -4.50
C LYS A 37 -0.79 16.66 -3.88
N GLU A 38 -0.87 17.15 -2.64
CA GLU A 38 0.29 17.68 -1.90
C GLU A 38 1.14 16.55 -1.28
N ARG A 39 0.52 15.41 -1.00
CA ARG A 39 1.21 14.23 -0.43
C ARG A 39 1.78 13.37 -1.54
N LYS A 40 3.10 13.33 -1.66
CA LYS A 40 3.78 12.59 -2.71
C LYS A 40 4.12 11.15 -2.33
N ASN A 41 4.25 10.82 -1.06
CA ASN A 41 4.50 9.45 -0.60
C ASN A 41 3.17 8.69 -0.52
N VAL A 42 3.08 7.55 -1.21
CA VAL A 42 1.88 6.71 -1.26
C VAL A 42 2.24 5.30 -0.80
N LEU A 43 1.73 4.90 0.36
CA LEU A 43 1.85 3.52 0.84
C LEU A 43 0.84 2.63 0.13
N ILE A 44 1.30 1.49 -0.38
CA ILE A 44 0.46 0.55 -1.12
C ILE A 44 0.43 -0.79 -0.38
N CYS A 45 -0.79 -1.24 -0.08
CA CYS A 45 -1.10 -2.55 0.49
C CYS A 45 -2.19 -3.22 -0.34
N GLY A 46 -2.35 -4.53 -0.21
CA GLY A 46 -3.47 -5.26 -0.83
C GLY A 46 -3.06 -6.33 -1.84
N ILE A 47 -3.94 -6.63 -2.75
CA ILE A 47 -3.82 -7.73 -3.73
C ILE A 47 -4.21 -7.28 -5.15
N GLU A 48 -3.71 -7.95 -6.17
CA GLU A 48 -2.61 -8.91 -6.20
C GLU A 48 -1.29 -8.14 -6.36
N ALA A 49 -0.26 -8.55 -5.65
CA ALA A 49 1.05 -7.86 -5.64
C ALA A 49 1.64 -7.69 -7.05
N HIS A 50 1.54 -8.72 -7.89
CA HIS A 50 2.10 -8.76 -9.25
C HIS A 50 1.20 -8.13 -10.32
N ILE A 51 -0.02 -7.73 -9.98
CA ILE A 51 -0.97 -7.13 -10.92
C ILE A 51 -1.33 -5.71 -10.47
N CYS A 52 -2.37 -5.59 -9.63
CA CYS A 52 -2.93 -4.28 -9.27
C CYS A 52 -1.94 -3.43 -8.47
N VAL A 53 -1.26 -4.02 -7.50
CA VAL A 53 -0.25 -3.32 -6.67
C VAL A 53 0.90 -2.82 -7.54
N LEU A 54 1.48 -3.70 -8.35
CA LEU A 54 2.61 -3.36 -9.22
C LEU A 54 2.24 -2.28 -10.24
N GLN A 55 1.12 -2.44 -10.96
CA GLN A 55 0.70 -1.47 -11.99
C GLN A 55 0.38 -0.12 -11.36
N THR A 56 -0.34 -0.10 -10.22
CA THR A 56 -0.61 1.15 -9.49
C THR A 56 0.68 1.85 -9.08
N ALA A 57 1.67 1.12 -8.59
CA ALA A 57 2.94 1.69 -8.18
C ALA A 57 3.74 2.27 -9.36
N ILE A 58 3.74 1.59 -10.51
CA ILE A 58 4.41 2.07 -11.73
C ILE A 58 3.76 3.38 -12.21
N ASP A 59 2.43 3.44 -12.27
CA ASP A 59 1.71 4.62 -12.75
C ASP A 59 1.85 5.81 -11.80
N LEU A 60 1.77 5.57 -10.50
CA LEU A 60 2.03 6.60 -9.49
C LEU A 60 3.43 7.19 -9.63
N LYS A 61 4.44 6.33 -9.84
CA LYS A 61 5.81 6.79 -10.04
C LYS A 61 5.95 7.62 -11.31
N ALA A 62 5.36 7.17 -12.42
CA ALA A 62 5.35 7.92 -13.67
C ALA A 62 4.67 9.28 -13.53
N ALA A 63 3.67 9.40 -12.66
CA ALA A 63 2.96 10.63 -12.34
C ALA A 63 3.67 11.54 -11.32
N GLY A 64 4.88 11.17 -10.88
CA GLY A 64 5.70 11.99 -9.96
C GLY A 64 5.41 11.79 -8.48
N TYR A 65 4.70 10.72 -8.12
CA TYR A 65 4.57 10.26 -6.74
C TYR A 65 5.75 9.36 -6.33
N GLN A 66 5.88 9.13 -5.04
CA GLN A 66 6.81 8.18 -4.46
C GLN A 66 6.01 6.99 -3.90
N PRO A 67 5.73 5.95 -4.71
CA PRO A 67 5.07 4.76 -4.22
C PRO A 67 6.00 3.93 -3.34
N VAL A 68 5.45 3.39 -2.26
CA VAL A 68 6.13 2.50 -1.32
C VAL A 68 5.26 1.29 -1.09
N ILE A 69 5.71 0.11 -1.50
CA ILE A 69 4.98 -1.15 -1.29
C ILE A 69 5.34 -1.73 0.08
N VAL A 70 4.35 -2.02 0.89
CA VAL A 70 4.51 -2.69 2.19
C VAL A 70 4.47 -4.19 1.98
N ALA A 71 5.64 -4.84 1.87
CA ALA A 71 5.80 -6.20 1.36
C ALA A 71 5.05 -7.28 2.15
N ASP A 72 4.94 -7.10 3.47
CA ASP A 72 4.19 -8.01 4.36
C ASP A 72 2.69 -7.65 4.47
N CYS A 73 2.25 -6.59 3.78
CA CYS A 73 0.85 -6.18 3.64
C CYS A 73 0.33 -6.34 2.19
N VAL A 74 1.07 -7.00 1.32
CA VAL A 74 0.62 -7.39 -0.02
C VAL A 74 0.67 -8.91 -0.18
N SER A 75 -0.18 -9.43 -1.03
CA SER A 75 -0.24 -10.86 -1.32
C SER A 75 -0.57 -11.14 -2.78
N SER A 76 -0.38 -12.37 -3.18
CA SER A 76 -0.84 -12.92 -4.47
C SER A 76 -1.32 -14.36 -4.26
N ARG A 77 -2.14 -14.87 -5.15
CA ARG A 77 -2.65 -16.26 -5.10
C ARG A 77 -1.54 -17.31 -5.11
N LYS A 78 -0.39 -16.98 -5.71
CA LYS A 78 0.81 -17.82 -5.72
C LYS A 78 1.98 -17.02 -5.16
N GLU A 79 2.76 -17.64 -4.28
CA GLU A 79 3.91 -16.99 -3.67
C GLU A 79 4.95 -16.54 -4.71
N LEU A 80 5.20 -17.38 -5.72
CA LEU A 80 6.10 -17.01 -6.83
C LEU A 80 5.66 -15.72 -7.53
N ASP A 81 4.36 -15.52 -7.76
CA ASP A 81 3.85 -14.32 -8.42
C ASP A 81 4.05 -13.08 -7.53
N LYS A 82 3.89 -13.23 -6.21
CA LYS A 82 4.20 -12.17 -5.24
C LYS A 82 5.67 -11.80 -5.27
N GLU A 83 6.57 -12.79 -5.18
CA GLU A 83 8.00 -12.58 -5.23
C GLU A 83 8.45 -11.87 -6.52
N LEU A 84 7.95 -12.35 -7.67
CA LEU A 84 8.26 -11.74 -8.97
C LEU A 84 7.69 -10.33 -9.09
N GLY A 85 6.51 -10.07 -8.55
CA GLY A 85 5.89 -8.75 -8.52
C GLY A 85 6.72 -7.76 -7.70
N LEU A 86 7.15 -8.13 -6.49
CA LEU A 86 8.01 -7.30 -5.65
C LEU A 86 9.38 -7.04 -6.29
N LYS A 87 10.01 -8.09 -6.84
CA LYS A 87 11.28 -7.96 -7.54
C LYS A 87 11.19 -7.03 -8.75
N ARG A 88 10.11 -7.12 -9.52
CA ARG A 88 9.85 -6.22 -10.64
C ARG A 88 9.65 -4.78 -10.14
N ALA A 89 8.93 -4.57 -9.05
CA ALA A 89 8.73 -3.25 -8.46
C ALA A 89 10.07 -2.60 -8.06
N GLU A 90 10.99 -3.36 -7.44
CA GLU A 90 12.34 -2.88 -7.12
C GLU A 90 13.12 -2.47 -8.38
N GLN A 91 13.05 -3.27 -9.46
CA GLN A 91 13.69 -2.95 -10.73
C GLN A 91 13.14 -1.68 -11.39
N GLU A 92 11.86 -1.40 -11.18
CA GLU A 92 11.22 -0.13 -11.60
C GLU A 92 11.58 1.04 -10.66
N GLY A 93 12.40 0.79 -9.62
CA GLY A 93 12.83 1.80 -8.64
C GLY A 93 11.71 2.22 -7.69
N ILE A 94 10.78 1.32 -7.40
CA ILE A 94 9.73 1.49 -6.39
C ILE A 94 10.29 1.06 -5.04
N LEU A 95 10.03 1.83 -3.98
CA LEU A 95 10.50 1.49 -2.64
C LEU A 95 9.69 0.33 -2.06
N ILE A 96 10.40 -0.59 -1.42
CA ILE A 96 9.81 -1.72 -0.69
C ILE A 96 10.14 -1.54 0.79
N THR A 97 9.14 -1.74 1.64
CA THR A 97 9.28 -1.69 3.10
C THR A 97 8.48 -2.80 3.77
N SER A 98 8.59 -2.92 5.08
CA SER A 98 7.73 -3.78 5.90
C SER A 98 6.80 -2.94 6.77
N LYS A 99 5.73 -3.55 7.25
CA LYS A 99 4.79 -2.94 8.20
C LYS A 99 5.52 -2.37 9.42
N GLU A 100 6.40 -3.15 10.01
CA GLU A 100 7.16 -2.73 11.18
C GLU A 100 8.06 -1.53 10.87
N ALA A 101 8.81 -1.60 9.77
CA ALA A 101 9.73 -0.54 9.38
C ALA A 101 8.99 0.80 9.18
N ILE A 102 7.90 0.80 8.42
CA ILE A 102 7.15 2.03 8.15
C ILE A 102 6.46 2.59 9.39
N LEU A 103 5.96 1.74 10.28
CA LEU A 103 5.36 2.20 11.54
C LEU A 103 6.38 2.92 12.43
N PHE A 104 7.61 2.41 12.53
CA PHE A 104 8.67 3.09 13.28
C PHE A 104 9.23 4.30 12.55
N GLU A 105 9.29 4.29 11.24
CA GLU A 105 9.65 5.48 10.46
C GLU A 105 8.68 6.63 10.70
N LEU A 106 7.38 6.37 10.74
CA LEU A 106 6.34 7.36 11.07
C LEU A 106 6.39 7.81 12.53
N THR A 107 6.77 6.91 13.46
CA THR A 107 6.88 7.21 14.90
C THR A 107 8.09 8.09 15.22
N ARG A 108 9.16 7.96 14.49
CA ARG A 108 10.42 8.76 14.53
C ARG A 108 11.30 8.57 15.76
N LYS A 109 10.75 8.25 16.94
CA LYS A 109 11.53 8.08 18.17
C LYS A 109 10.91 7.05 19.12
N ALA A 110 11.75 6.40 19.90
CA ALA A 110 11.31 5.52 20.98
C ALA A 110 10.73 6.34 22.18
N GLY A 111 9.87 5.68 22.94
CA GLY A 111 9.21 6.26 24.12
C GLY A 111 7.93 7.03 23.79
N GLY A 112 7.14 7.31 24.79
CA GLY A 112 5.85 7.98 24.63
C GLY A 112 4.67 7.05 24.30
N PRO A 113 3.44 7.60 24.28
CA PRO A 113 2.22 6.81 24.12
C PRO A 113 2.14 6.10 22.76
N VAL A 114 2.45 6.80 21.66
CA VAL A 114 2.39 6.26 20.30
C VAL A 114 3.36 5.10 20.12
N PHE A 115 4.60 5.23 20.58
CA PHE A 115 5.58 4.14 20.54
C PHE A 115 5.09 2.90 21.29
N LYS A 116 4.47 3.07 22.47
CA LYS A 116 3.92 1.95 23.25
C LYS A 116 2.79 1.24 22.52
N GLN A 117 1.89 1.99 21.88
CA GLN A 117 0.79 1.44 21.08
C GLN A 117 1.32 0.65 19.87
N ILE A 118 2.25 1.22 19.11
CA ILE A 118 2.87 0.53 17.97
C ILE A 118 3.62 -0.72 18.40
N SER A 119 4.42 -0.64 19.48
CA SER A 119 5.14 -1.79 20.01
C SER A 119 4.21 -2.93 20.48
N ALA A 120 2.98 -2.62 20.86
CA ALA A 120 1.98 -3.63 21.21
C ALA A 120 1.36 -4.32 19.98
N LEU A 121 1.28 -3.61 18.84
CA LEU A 121 0.72 -4.15 17.59
C LEU A 121 1.65 -5.12 16.85
N ILE A 122 2.96 -5.02 17.09
CA ILE A 122 3.97 -5.80 16.35
C ILE A 122 4.53 -6.99 17.15
N LYS A 123 4.07 -7.19 18.38
CA LYS A 123 4.39 -8.36 19.20
C LYS A 123 3.47 -9.53 18.87
#